data_796a55f2244c9574dbe62d744732cb0f
#
_entry.id   796a55f2244c9574dbe62d744732cb0f
#
_cell.length_a   1.000
_cell.length_b   1.000
_cell.length_c   1.000
_cell.angle_alpha   90.00
_cell.angle_beta   90.00
_cell.angle_gamma   90.00
#
_symmetry.space_group_name_H-M   'P 1'
#
loop_
_entity.id
_entity.type
_entity.pdbx_description
1 polymer ?
#
loop_
_entity_poly.entity_id
_entity_poly.type
_entity_poly.pdbx_seq_one_letter_code
_entity_poly.pdbx_strand_id
1 'polypeptide(L)'
;MGLFQKIRDFQAKRQQNAVEKNEKHVHNAKAIREDRVAAIEFFCSHKDPHIAIPALLKRFGFSLDHGIYDAREKEQAFEGIIRHGAQALPIVRNHLRATSLIAWPLKIIERLATPAEMTETLEGCLNYTDVSLDPDQTDKNYDILCHLRDYPIQQPHEKMAIFLEAHDERIRYAAVEVLIHQPYQVEVVRLIERFLLDYSAENTRLHQIVLDTYIEHKWKVLEPERLVKAGVPLGFFLSLDGVLTPRS
;
A
#
# COMPACT_ATOMS: atom_id res chain seq x y z
N MET A 1 13.34 -37.73 35.78
CA MET A 1 12.54 -36.55 35.31
C MET A 1 11.63 -36.14 36.43
N GLY A 2 11.76 -34.90 36.95
CA GLY A 2 11.03 -34.50 38.16
C GLY A 2 9.56 -34.18 37.89
N LEU A 3 8.75 -34.26 38.91
CA LEU A 3 7.30 -33.95 38.86
C LEU A 3 7.02 -32.56 38.26
N PHE A 4 7.82 -31.56 38.60
CA PHE A 4 7.74 -30.20 38.06
C PHE A 4 7.93 -30.13 36.53
N GLN A 5 8.80 -30.97 35.94
CA GLN A 5 8.98 -31.05 34.51
C GLN A 5 7.74 -31.60 33.83
N LYS A 6 7.15 -32.66 34.35
CA LYS A 6 5.90 -33.26 33.82
C LYS A 6 4.73 -32.28 33.87
N ILE A 7 4.60 -31.49 34.95
CA ILE A 7 3.56 -30.47 35.08
C ILE A 7 3.76 -29.37 34.04
N ARG A 8 4.99 -28.86 33.82
CA ARG A 8 5.30 -27.87 32.79
C ARG A 8 4.98 -28.39 31.39
N ASP A 9 5.41 -29.60 31.07
CA ASP A 9 5.17 -30.22 29.77
C ASP A 9 3.67 -30.42 29.50
N PHE A 10 2.91 -30.79 30.53
CA PHE A 10 1.45 -30.91 30.43
C PHE A 10 0.76 -29.56 30.20
N GLN A 11 1.20 -28.50 30.91
CA GLN A 11 0.66 -27.16 30.74
C GLN A 11 1.00 -26.60 29.37
N ALA A 12 2.25 -26.76 28.88
CA ALA A 12 2.68 -26.36 27.54
C ALA A 12 1.85 -27.05 26.45
N LYS A 13 1.64 -28.35 26.56
CA LYS A 13 0.80 -29.12 25.61
C LYS A 13 -0.65 -28.66 25.62
N ARG A 14 -1.20 -28.35 26.79
CA ARG A 14 -2.58 -27.84 26.91
C ARG A 14 -2.70 -26.46 26.25
N GLN A 15 -1.74 -25.57 26.45
CA GLN A 15 -1.69 -24.25 25.84
C GLN A 15 -1.56 -24.36 24.31
N GLN A 16 -0.68 -25.20 23.81
CA GLN A 16 -0.53 -25.46 22.39
C GLN A 16 -1.82 -25.97 21.74
N ASN A 17 -2.48 -26.95 22.37
CA ASN A 17 -3.77 -27.47 21.87
C ASN A 17 -4.85 -26.37 21.85
N ALA A 18 -4.84 -25.45 22.82
CA ALA A 18 -5.76 -24.30 22.82
C ALA A 18 -5.48 -23.33 21.69
N VAL A 19 -4.20 -23.03 21.40
CA VAL A 19 -3.78 -22.19 20.27
C VAL A 19 -4.25 -22.81 18.95
N GLU A 20 -3.94 -24.09 18.71
CA GLU A 20 -4.30 -24.81 17.48
C GLU A 20 -5.82 -24.86 17.26
N LYS A 21 -6.59 -25.06 18.34
CA LYS A 21 -8.06 -25.07 18.27
C LYS A 21 -8.59 -23.70 17.86
N ASN A 22 -8.16 -22.62 18.53
CA ASN A 22 -8.64 -21.27 18.26
C ASN A 22 -8.16 -20.78 16.88
N GLU A 23 -6.96 -21.15 16.44
CA GLU A 23 -6.46 -20.80 15.10
C GLU A 23 -7.35 -21.36 13.99
N LYS A 24 -7.86 -22.59 14.15
CA LYS A 24 -8.81 -23.18 13.20
C LYS A 24 -10.14 -22.39 13.12
N HIS A 25 -10.59 -21.81 14.23
CA HIS A 25 -11.84 -21.03 14.25
C HIS A 25 -11.64 -19.61 13.69
N VAL A 26 -10.57 -18.91 14.07
CA VAL A 26 -10.35 -17.52 13.65
C VAL A 26 -10.20 -17.36 12.12
N HIS A 27 -9.72 -18.39 11.45
CA HIS A 27 -9.46 -18.38 10.01
C HIS A 27 -10.58 -19.06 9.17
N ASN A 28 -11.64 -19.55 9.82
CA ASN A 28 -12.70 -20.29 9.13
C ASN A 28 -13.98 -19.46 8.99
N ALA A 29 -14.26 -19.00 7.77
CA ALA A 29 -15.51 -18.27 7.46
C ALA A 29 -16.78 -19.08 7.78
N LYS A 30 -16.71 -20.44 7.72
CA LYS A 30 -17.83 -21.36 7.98
C LYS A 30 -17.96 -21.75 9.46
N ALA A 31 -17.03 -21.36 10.34
CA ALA A 31 -17.19 -21.58 11.77
C ALA A 31 -18.42 -20.82 12.28
N ILE A 32 -19.07 -21.35 13.30
CA ILE A 32 -20.15 -20.61 13.97
C ILE A 32 -19.58 -19.34 14.60
N ARG A 33 -20.40 -18.31 14.63
CA ARG A 33 -19.97 -16.97 15.06
C ARG A 33 -19.35 -16.96 16.45
N GLU A 34 -19.99 -17.64 17.39
CA GLU A 34 -19.58 -17.70 18.80
C GLU A 34 -18.18 -18.29 18.95
N ASP A 35 -17.87 -19.36 18.23
CA ASP A 35 -16.53 -19.98 18.23
C ASP A 35 -15.48 -19.04 17.61
N ARG A 36 -15.84 -18.33 16.52
CA ARG A 36 -14.92 -17.40 15.86
C ARG A 36 -14.63 -16.18 16.73
N VAL A 37 -15.67 -15.59 17.37
CA VAL A 37 -15.51 -14.47 18.30
C VAL A 37 -14.67 -14.88 19.51
N ALA A 38 -14.96 -16.05 20.12
CA ALA A 38 -14.18 -16.56 21.23
C ALA A 38 -12.71 -16.80 20.85
N ALA A 39 -12.45 -17.26 19.63
CA ALA A 39 -11.08 -17.43 19.12
C ALA A 39 -10.36 -16.09 18.93
N ILE A 40 -11.03 -15.06 18.40
CA ILE A 40 -10.48 -13.71 18.30
C ILE A 40 -10.14 -13.17 19.70
N GLU A 41 -11.06 -13.29 20.67
CA GLU A 41 -10.85 -12.86 22.06
C GLU A 41 -9.68 -13.59 22.72
N PHE A 42 -9.53 -14.89 22.46
CA PHE A 42 -8.40 -15.68 22.93
C PHE A 42 -7.08 -15.09 22.46
N PHE A 43 -6.93 -14.77 21.14
CA PHE A 43 -5.72 -14.20 20.61
C PHE A 43 -5.52 -12.72 21.02
N CYS A 44 -6.59 -11.93 21.14
CA CYS A 44 -6.51 -10.57 21.67
C CYS A 44 -5.98 -10.51 23.11
N SER A 45 -6.16 -11.59 23.89
CA SER A 45 -5.69 -11.72 25.27
C SER A 45 -4.34 -12.41 25.38
N HIS A 46 -3.83 -12.99 24.27
CA HIS A 46 -2.59 -13.74 24.28
C HIS A 46 -1.38 -12.80 24.32
N LYS A 47 -0.44 -13.07 25.26
CA LYS A 47 0.70 -12.16 25.52
C LYS A 47 1.82 -12.23 24.49
N ASP A 48 1.97 -13.39 23.84
CA ASP A 48 3.04 -13.59 22.84
C ASP A 48 2.60 -13.02 21.48
N PRO A 49 3.24 -11.94 20.97
CA PRO A 49 2.90 -11.33 19.71
C PRO A 49 3.15 -12.27 18.51
N HIS A 50 4.12 -13.19 18.62
CA HIS A 50 4.43 -14.13 17.54
C HIS A 50 3.38 -15.24 17.38
N ILE A 51 2.52 -15.42 18.38
CA ILE A 51 1.36 -16.33 18.32
C ILE A 51 0.08 -15.54 17.99
N ALA A 52 -0.15 -14.44 18.71
CA ALA A 52 -1.38 -13.66 18.62
C ALA A 52 -1.55 -13.00 17.24
N ILE A 53 -0.53 -12.27 16.79
CA ILE A 53 -0.64 -11.41 15.61
C ILE A 53 -0.83 -12.21 14.32
N PRO A 54 -0.05 -13.27 14.02
CA PRO A 54 -0.29 -14.08 12.83
C PRO A 54 -1.68 -14.73 12.79
N ALA A 55 -2.20 -15.15 13.95
CA ALA A 55 -3.55 -15.70 14.04
C ALA A 55 -4.62 -14.65 13.75
N LEU A 56 -4.53 -13.46 14.35
CA LEU A 56 -5.46 -12.35 14.12
C LEU A 56 -5.41 -11.83 12.68
N LEU A 57 -4.23 -11.77 12.05
CA LEU A 57 -4.08 -11.37 10.65
C LEU A 57 -4.84 -12.28 9.69
N LYS A 58 -4.98 -13.57 10.01
CA LYS A 58 -5.77 -14.52 9.21
C LYS A 58 -7.26 -14.15 9.14
N ARG A 59 -7.79 -13.42 10.13
CA ARG A 59 -9.18 -12.93 10.10
C ARG A 59 -9.43 -11.97 8.94
N PHE A 60 -8.46 -11.25 8.48
CA PHE A 60 -8.58 -10.32 7.35
C PHE A 60 -8.59 -11.03 5.99
N GLY A 61 -8.26 -12.31 5.93
CA GLY A 61 -8.18 -13.09 4.71
C GLY A 61 -9.51 -13.48 4.08
N PHE A 62 -10.65 -13.18 4.73
CA PHE A 62 -11.98 -13.48 4.21
C PHE A 62 -13.03 -12.47 4.66
N SER A 63 -14.18 -12.48 3.98
CA SER A 63 -15.36 -11.69 4.35
C SER A 63 -16.53 -12.59 4.69
N LEU A 64 -17.41 -12.12 5.58
CA LEU A 64 -18.65 -12.79 5.94
C LEU A 64 -19.80 -12.17 5.15
N ASP A 65 -20.84 -12.98 4.86
CA ASP A 65 -22.05 -12.49 4.19
C ASP A 65 -22.75 -11.39 4.99
N HIS A 66 -22.63 -11.42 6.31
CA HIS A 66 -23.20 -10.41 7.19
C HIS A 66 -22.18 -9.30 7.49
N GLY A 67 -22.21 -8.21 6.74
CA GLY A 67 -21.22 -7.13 6.77
C GLY A 67 -20.99 -6.51 8.16
N ILE A 68 -22.03 -6.36 9.00
CA ILE A 68 -21.89 -5.78 10.35
C ILE A 68 -21.05 -6.72 11.24
N TYR A 69 -21.25 -8.02 11.16
CA TYR A 69 -20.46 -8.98 11.93
C TYR A 69 -19.04 -9.09 11.39
N ASP A 70 -18.87 -9.04 10.07
CA ASP A 70 -17.56 -9.01 9.43
C ASP A 70 -16.73 -7.82 9.93
N ALA A 71 -17.31 -6.62 9.87
CA ALA A 71 -16.65 -5.38 10.32
C ALA A 71 -16.29 -5.45 11.83
N ARG A 72 -17.20 -5.92 12.67
CA ARG A 72 -16.96 -6.05 14.12
C ARG A 72 -15.81 -6.99 14.44
N GLU A 73 -15.78 -8.16 13.83
CA GLU A 73 -14.74 -9.15 14.06
C GLU A 73 -13.38 -8.65 13.54
N LYS A 74 -13.35 -8.00 12.38
CA LYS A 74 -12.12 -7.39 11.83
C LYS A 74 -11.63 -6.26 12.73
N GLU A 75 -12.51 -5.38 13.20
CA GLU A 75 -12.14 -4.31 14.13
C GLU A 75 -11.62 -4.87 15.47
N GLN A 76 -12.23 -5.93 16.00
CA GLN A 76 -11.74 -6.58 17.21
C GLN A 76 -10.34 -7.19 17.01
N ALA A 77 -10.09 -7.84 15.87
CA ALA A 77 -8.76 -8.36 15.51
C ALA A 77 -7.74 -7.23 15.37
N PHE A 78 -8.11 -6.13 14.71
CA PHE A 78 -7.28 -4.93 14.57
C PHE A 78 -6.86 -4.38 15.95
N GLU A 79 -7.81 -4.13 16.83
CA GLU A 79 -7.54 -3.62 18.18
C GLU A 79 -6.69 -4.61 19.00
N GLY A 80 -6.89 -5.92 18.79
CA GLY A 80 -6.06 -6.96 19.39
C GLY A 80 -4.59 -6.85 18.98
N ILE A 81 -4.31 -6.60 17.70
CA ILE A 81 -2.96 -6.42 17.18
C ILE A 81 -2.35 -5.10 17.69
N ILE A 82 -3.12 -3.99 17.66
CA ILE A 82 -2.66 -2.68 18.11
C ILE A 82 -2.16 -2.70 19.57
N ARG A 83 -2.75 -3.50 20.44
CA ARG A 83 -2.34 -3.63 21.85
C ARG A 83 -0.90 -4.14 22.01
N HIS A 84 -0.35 -4.82 21.04
CA HIS A 84 1.07 -5.24 21.06
C HIS A 84 2.06 -4.10 20.72
N GLY A 85 1.55 -2.94 20.29
CA GLY A 85 2.36 -1.75 20.02
C GLY A 85 3.44 -2.01 18.96
N ALA A 86 4.64 -1.46 19.19
CA ALA A 86 5.75 -1.54 18.24
C ALA A 86 6.18 -2.99 17.89
N GLN A 87 5.91 -3.96 18.77
CA GLN A 87 6.23 -5.38 18.51
C GLN A 87 5.42 -5.97 17.34
N ALA A 88 4.27 -5.35 17.01
CA ALA A 88 3.45 -5.78 15.90
C ALA A 88 4.06 -5.41 14.54
N LEU A 89 4.78 -4.29 14.43
CA LEU A 89 5.25 -3.75 13.15
C LEU A 89 6.03 -4.77 12.29
N PRO A 90 7.07 -5.45 12.79
CA PRO A 90 7.83 -6.39 11.94
C PRO A 90 6.98 -7.57 11.46
N ILE A 91 6.04 -8.03 12.29
CA ILE A 91 5.17 -9.17 11.94
C ILE A 91 4.16 -8.76 10.87
N VAL A 92 3.53 -7.59 11.04
CA VAL A 92 2.54 -7.06 10.09
C VAL A 92 3.20 -6.67 8.76
N ARG A 93 4.41 -6.08 8.78
CA ARG A 93 5.20 -5.78 7.57
C ARG A 93 5.52 -7.04 6.77
N ASN A 94 5.93 -8.11 7.44
CA ASN A 94 6.19 -9.39 6.77
C ASN A 94 4.93 -9.98 6.15
N HIS A 95 3.79 -9.88 6.85
CA HIS A 95 2.51 -10.31 6.31
C HIS A 95 2.09 -9.47 5.09
N LEU A 96 2.22 -8.14 5.17
CA LEU A 96 1.89 -7.21 4.09
C LEU A 96 2.68 -7.51 2.80
N ARG A 97 3.97 -7.87 2.93
CA ARG A 97 4.78 -8.28 1.76
C ARG A 97 4.25 -9.52 1.07
N ALA A 98 3.67 -10.45 1.83
CA ALA A 98 3.24 -11.76 1.34
C ALA A 98 1.77 -11.80 0.87
N THR A 99 0.92 -10.83 1.27
CA THR A 99 -0.52 -10.81 0.97
C THR A 99 -0.86 -9.84 -0.15
N SER A 100 -1.90 -10.14 -0.95
CA SER A 100 -2.57 -9.17 -1.82
C SER A 100 -3.64 -8.34 -1.09
N LEU A 101 -4.14 -8.81 0.06
CA LEU A 101 -5.16 -8.14 0.85
C LEU A 101 -4.53 -7.12 1.82
N ILE A 102 -4.20 -5.95 1.31
CA ILE A 102 -3.36 -4.97 2.02
C ILE A 102 -4.11 -4.02 2.96
N ALA A 103 -5.42 -3.82 2.78
CA ALA A 103 -6.17 -2.75 3.46
C ALA A 103 -6.06 -2.77 4.99
N TRP A 104 -6.29 -3.92 5.63
CA TRP A 104 -6.19 -4.03 7.08
C TRP A 104 -4.75 -4.02 7.60
N PRO A 105 -3.79 -4.74 7.00
CA PRO A 105 -2.38 -4.62 7.35
C PRO A 105 -1.85 -3.18 7.24
N LEU A 106 -2.21 -2.43 6.20
CA LEU A 106 -1.84 -1.01 6.07
C LEU A 106 -2.42 -0.16 7.19
N LYS A 107 -3.73 -0.30 7.48
CA LYS A 107 -4.39 0.41 8.59
C LYS A 107 -3.68 0.17 9.94
N ILE A 108 -3.18 -1.05 10.18
CA ILE A 108 -2.40 -1.37 11.39
C ILE A 108 -1.06 -0.61 11.38
N ILE A 109 -0.35 -0.63 10.24
CA ILE A 109 0.96 0.04 10.13
C ILE A 109 0.79 1.55 10.27
N GLU A 110 -0.20 2.17 9.60
CA GLU A 110 -0.53 3.59 9.74
C GLU A 110 -0.78 4.00 11.20
N ARG A 111 -1.38 3.10 11.99
CA ARG A 111 -1.66 3.36 13.41
C ARG A 111 -0.43 3.29 14.31
N LEU A 112 0.57 2.50 13.94
CA LEU A 112 1.71 2.15 14.79
C LEU A 112 3.03 2.76 14.34
N ALA A 113 3.20 3.00 13.04
CA ALA A 113 4.46 3.44 12.45
C ALA A 113 4.58 4.97 12.42
N THR A 114 5.79 5.45 12.39
CA THR A 114 6.13 6.83 12.02
C THR A 114 6.00 7.03 10.50
N PRO A 115 5.88 8.28 10.00
CA PRO A 115 5.86 8.52 8.55
C PRO A 115 7.07 7.93 7.80
N ALA A 116 8.26 7.99 8.37
CA ALA A 116 9.46 7.40 7.77
C ALA A 116 9.38 5.87 7.68
N GLU A 117 8.90 5.21 8.74
CA GLU A 117 8.68 3.77 8.76
C GLU A 117 7.56 3.34 7.81
N MET A 118 6.55 4.21 7.60
CA MET A 118 5.49 3.98 6.62
C MET A 118 6.05 4.01 5.19
N THR A 119 6.85 5.04 4.84
CA THR A 119 7.55 5.11 3.55
C THR A 119 8.37 3.85 3.29
N GLU A 120 9.24 3.47 4.24
CA GLU A 120 10.07 2.26 4.13
C GLU A 120 9.22 1.00 3.91
N THR A 121 8.09 0.91 4.61
CA THR A 121 7.18 -0.23 4.50
C THR A 121 6.53 -0.31 3.13
N LEU A 122 5.99 0.80 2.62
CA LEU A 122 5.35 0.88 1.31
C LEU A 122 6.34 0.58 0.20
N GLU A 123 7.53 1.22 0.22
CA GLU A 123 8.59 0.94 -0.75
C GLU A 123 9.02 -0.53 -0.73
N GLY A 124 9.15 -1.12 0.46
CA GLY A 124 9.51 -2.53 0.63
C GLY A 124 8.42 -3.53 0.21
N CYS A 125 7.21 -3.06 -0.10
CA CYS A 125 6.09 -3.88 -0.59
C CYS A 125 5.89 -3.76 -2.11
N LEU A 126 6.50 -2.77 -2.77
CA LEU A 126 6.46 -2.63 -4.22
C LEU A 126 7.25 -3.77 -4.89
N ASN A 127 6.67 -4.33 -5.92
CA ASN A 127 7.38 -5.23 -6.81
C ASN A 127 7.89 -4.44 -8.02
N TYR A 128 9.21 -4.30 -8.11
CA TYR A 128 9.91 -3.57 -9.17
C TYR A 128 10.21 -4.44 -10.42
N THR A 129 9.65 -5.64 -10.50
CA THR A 129 9.71 -6.46 -11.70
C THR A 129 8.46 -6.27 -12.55
N ASP A 130 8.52 -6.67 -13.83
CA ASP A 130 7.33 -6.70 -14.68
C ASP A 130 6.35 -7.77 -14.15
N VAL A 131 5.21 -7.29 -13.67
CA VAL A 131 4.14 -8.13 -13.10
C VAL A 131 2.88 -8.09 -13.97
N SER A 132 2.98 -7.65 -15.22
CA SER A 132 1.84 -7.47 -16.12
C SER A 132 0.97 -8.72 -16.33
N LEU A 133 1.53 -9.91 -16.08
CA LEU A 133 0.83 -11.19 -16.16
C LEU A 133 0.27 -11.68 -14.82
N ASP A 134 0.51 -10.95 -13.73
CA ASP A 134 -0.01 -11.25 -12.38
C ASP A 134 -0.96 -10.14 -11.90
N PRO A 135 -2.29 -10.33 -12.07
CA PRO A 135 -3.28 -9.31 -11.69
C PRO A 135 -3.22 -8.94 -10.19
N ASP A 136 -3.03 -9.93 -9.31
CA ASP A 136 -3.00 -9.69 -7.87
C ASP A 136 -1.79 -8.81 -7.48
N GLN A 137 -0.65 -9.03 -8.10
CA GLN A 137 0.55 -8.24 -7.86
C GLN A 137 0.46 -6.86 -8.53
N THR A 138 -0.18 -6.76 -9.69
CA THR A 138 -0.46 -5.50 -10.36
C THR A 138 -1.38 -4.62 -9.50
N ASP A 139 -2.49 -5.17 -9.01
CA ASP A 139 -3.42 -4.46 -8.13
C ASP A 139 -2.75 -4.05 -6.82
N LYS A 140 -1.93 -4.92 -6.25
CA LYS A 140 -1.14 -4.58 -5.06
C LYS A 140 -0.17 -3.42 -5.29
N ASN A 141 0.58 -3.42 -6.40
CA ASN A 141 1.45 -2.30 -6.76
C ASN A 141 0.66 -1.00 -6.90
N TYR A 142 -0.50 -1.04 -7.58
CA TYR A 142 -1.38 0.12 -7.73
C TYR A 142 -1.81 0.67 -6.37
N ASP A 143 -2.34 -0.19 -5.50
CA ASP A 143 -2.80 0.23 -4.18
C ASP A 143 -1.66 0.80 -3.32
N ILE A 144 -0.47 0.18 -3.36
CA ILE A 144 0.71 0.68 -2.64
C ILE A 144 1.15 2.05 -3.18
N LEU A 145 1.18 2.25 -4.50
CA LEU A 145 1.51 3.55 -5.09
C LEU A 145 0.51 4.64 -4.69
N CYS A 146 -0.80 4.32 -4.66
CA CYS A 146 -1.83 5.26 -4.20
C CYS A 146 -1.60 5.72 -2.75
N HIS A 147 -1.15 4.83 -1.86
CA HIS A 147 -0.79 5.20 -0.49
C HIS A 147 0.54 5.95 -0.43
N LEU A 148 1.53 5.56 -1.24
CA LEU A 148 2.88 6.14 -1.23
C LEU A 148 2.90 7.61 -1.66
N ARG A 149 1.92 8.05 -2.44
CA ARG A 149 1.73 9.44 -2.86
C ARG A 149 1.80 10.43 -1.69
N ASP A 150 1.26 10.06 -0.54
CA ASP A 150 1.12 10.94 0.62
C ASP A 150 2.37 10.95 1.53
N TYR A 151 3.42 10.23 1.16
CA TYR A 151 4.65 10.09 1.95
C TYR A 151 5.88 10.57 1.18
N PRO A 152 6.85 11.23 1.87
CA PRO A 152 8.09 11.66 1.23
C PRO A 152 8.97 10.48 0.86
N ILE A 153 9.51 10.49 -0.35
CA ILE A 153 10.37 9.45 -0.92
C ILE A 153 11.75 10.03 -1.21
N GLN A 154 12.79 9.26 -0.90
CA GLN A 154 14.15 9.59 -1.34
C GLN A 154 14.37 9.10 -2.78
N GLN A 155 14.94 9.95 -3.64
CA GLN A 155 15.21 9.66 -5.06
C GLN A 155 13.95 9.13 -5.80
N PRO A 156 12.82 9.85 -5.76
CA PRO A 156 11.56 9.38 -6.32
C PRO A 156 11.65 9.09 -7.82
N HIS A 157 12.47 9.86 -8.55
CA HIS A 157 12.69 9.68 -9.99
C HIS A 157 13.31 8.31 -10.31
N GLU A 158 14.28 7.83 -9.54
CA GLU A 158 14.89 6.51 -9.75
C GLU A 158 13.90 5.38 -9.44
N LYS A 159 13.20 5.49 -8.31
CA LYS A 159 12.28 4.44 -7.85
C LYS A 159 11.02 4.32 -8.69
N MET A 160 10.49 5.43 -9.18
CA MET A 160 9.24 5.44 -9.95
C MET A 160 9.44 5.20 -11.45
N ALA A 161 10.67 5.33 -11.98
CA ALA A 161 10.94 5.21 -13.41
C ALA A 161 10.39 3.91 -14.03
N ILE A 162 10.51 2.77 -13.35
CA ILE A 162 10.04 1.48 -13.84
C ILE A 162 8.50 1.42 -13.94
N PHE A 163 7.79 2.06 -13.02
CA PHE A 163 6.33 2.07 -13.02
C PHE A 163 5.74 2.98 -14.11
N LEU A 164 6.51 3.96 -14.58
CA LEU A 164 6.12 4.80 -15.73
C LEU A 164 6.15 4.03 -17.07
N GLU A 165 6.82 2.89 -17.11
CA GLU A 165 6.88 2.00 -18.28
C GLU A 165 5.89 0.83 -18.17
N ALA A 166 5.10 0.75 -17.11
CA ALA A 166 4.16 -0.35 -16.90
C ALA A 166 3.09 -0.40 -18.01
N HIS A 167 2.67 -1.60 -18.41
CA HIS A 167 1.59 -1.77 -19.36
C HIS A 167 0.25 -1.27 -18.84
N ASP A 168 -0.02 -1.43 -17.54
CA ASP A 168 -1.26 -0.96 -16.91
C ASP A 168 -1.21 0.58 -16.73
N GLU A 169 -2.17 1.27 -17.36
CA GLU A 169 -2.31 2.73 -17.26
C GLU A 169 -2.49 3.19 -15.81
N ARG A 170 -3.19 2.41 -14.97
CA ARG A 170 -3.41 2.75 -13.55
C ARG A 170 -2.09 2.86 -12.80
N ILE A 171 -1.15 1.94 -13.09
CA ILE A 171 0.19 1.95 -12.49
C ILE A 171 0.97 3.19 -12.93
N ARG A 172 0.98 3.49 -14.25
CA ARG A 172 1.65 4.69 -14.77
C ARG A 172 1.07 5.96 -14.14
N TYR A 173 -0.26 6.04 -14.06
CA TYR A 173 -0.96 7.18 -13.48
C TYR A 173 -0.62 7.34 -11.99
N ALA A 174 -0.69 6.28 -11.19
CA ALA A 174 -0.33 6.31 -9.77
C ALA A 174 1.14 6.67 -9.56
N ALA A 175 2.07 6.21 -10.41
CA ALA A 175 3.48 6.59 -10.33
C ALA A 175 3.69 8.08 -10.65
N VAL A 176 2.97 8.64 -11.62
CA VAL A 176 2.97 10.10 -11.87
C VAL A 176 2.43 10.86 -10.66
N GLU A 177 1.32 10.41 -10.05
CA GLU A 177 0.78 11.04 -8.84
C GLU A 177 1.80 11.01 -7.69
N VAL A 178 2.49 9.90 -7.48
CA VAL A 178 3.59 9.84 -6.49
C VAL A 178 4.64 10.90 -6.78
N LEU A 179 5.08 11.03 -8.02
CA LEU A 179 6.14 11.97 -8.41
C LEU A 179 5.74 13.44 -8.26
N ILE A 180 4.54 13.82 -8.65
CA ILE A 180 4.07 15.22 -8.59
C ILE A 180 3.81 15.70 -7.17
N HIS A 181 3.55 14.78 -6.22
CA HIS A 181 3.36 15.10 -4.80
C HIS A 181 4.69 15.23 -4.04
N GLN A 182 5.82 14.86 -4.66
CA GLN A 182 7.12 15.08 -4.05
C GLN A 182 7.56 16.55 -4.20
N PRO A 183 8.49 17.04 -3.36
CA PRO A 183 9.11 18.33 -3.57
C PRO A 183 9.70 18.46 -4.99
N TYR A 184 9.63 19.65 -5.56
CA TYR A 184 10.16 19.92 -6.91
C TYR A 184 11.59 19.43 -7.09
N GLN A 185 11.80 18.60 -8.11
CA GLN A 185 13.11 18.12 -8.56
C GLN A 185 13.13 18.11 -10.10
N VAL A 186 14.19 18.63 -10.69
CA VAL A 186 14.31 18.69 -12.15
C VAL A 186 14.32 17.30 -12.80
N GLU A 187 14.82 16.31 -12.08
CA GLU A 187 14.83 14.90 -12.49
C GLU A 187 13.40 14.33 -12.59
N VAL A 188 12.53 14.69 -11.65
CA VAL A 188 11.10 14.34 -11.67
C VAL A 188 10.43 14.98 -12.88
N VAL A 189 10.63 16.28 -13.08
CA VAL A 189 10.08 17.03 -14.21
C VAL A 189 10.49 16.37 -15.54
N ARG A 190 11.79 16.04 -15.68
CA ARG A 190 12.32 15.38 -16.90
C ARG A 190 11.65 14.04 -17.18
N LEU A 191 11.34 13.26 -16.14
CA LEU A 191 10.67 11.97 -16.33
C LEU A 191 9.24 12.11 -16.80
N ILE A 192 8.46 13.05 -16.23
CA ILE A 192 7.03 13.15 -16.52
C ILE A 192 6.73 14.07 -17.71
N GLU A 193 7.64 14.94 -18.12
CA GLU A 193 7.46 15.87 -19.25
C GLU A 193 7.15 15.13 -20.56
N ARG A 194 7.62 13.90 -20.73
CA ARG A 194 7.28 13.07 -21.89
C ARG A 194 5.77 12.88 -22.07
N PHE A 195 4.99 12.81 -20.97
CA PHE A 195 3.53 12.70 -21.04
C PHE A 195 2.86 14.02 -21.41
N LEU A 196 3.51 15.16 -21.16
CA LEU A 196 3.05 16.45 -21.67
C LEU A 196 3.18 16.53 -23.21
N LEU A 197 4.13 15.81 -23.78
CA LEU A 197 4.40 15.75 -25.21
C LEU A 197 3.64 14.63 -25.95
N ASP A 198 3.00 13.75 -25.22
CA ASP A 198 2.30 12.57 -25.74
C ASP A 198 0.78 12.81 -25.78
N TYR A 199 0.26 13.00 -26.99
CA TYR A 199 -1.17 13.18 -27.27
C TYR A 199 -1.86 11.88 -27.69
N SER A 200 -1.25 10.72 -27.45
CA SER A 200 -1.87 9.43 -27.76
C SER A 200 -3.14 9.20 -26.92
N ALA A 201 -4.10 8.48 -27.49
CA ALA A 201 -5.33 8.15 -26.78
C ALA A 201 -5.09 7.31 -25.52
N GLU A 202 -4.01 6.53 -25.51
CA GLU A 202 -3.62 5.68 -24.38
C GLU A 202 -3.10 6.45 -23.17
N ASN A 203 -2.59 7.68 -23.39
CA ASN A 203 -2.00 8.51 -22.34
C ASN A 203 -2.79 9.80 -22.04
N THR A 204 -4.04 9.89 -22.49
CA THR A 204 -4.87 11.11 -22.32
C THR A 204 -4.96 11.55 -20.86
N ARG A 205 -5.15 10.64 -19.91
CA ARG A 205 -5.22 10.96 -18.48
C ARG A 205 -3.87 11.39 -17.91
N LEU A 206 -2.79 10.74 -18.34
CA LEU A 206 -1.42 11.09 -17.97
C LEU A 206 -1.04 12.48 -18.50
N HIS A 207 -1.36 12.75 -19.77
CA HIS A 207 -1.20 14.07 -20.35
C HIS A 207 -1.93 15.16 -19.54
N GLN A 208 -3.19 14.91 -19.19
CA GLN A 208 -4.00 15.89 -18.45
C GLN A 208 -3.43 16.18 -17.06
N ILE A 209 -3.10 15.16 -16.27
CA ILE A 209 -2.57 15.38 -14.91
C ILE A 209 -1.21 16.09 -14.94
N VAL A 210 -0.36 15.77 -15.91
CA VAL A 210 0.93 16.45 -16.07
C VAL A 210 0.73 17.89 -16.50
N LEU A 211 -0.17 18.16 -17.46
CA LEU A 211 -0.52 19.51 -17.89
C LEU A 211 -1.04 20.36 -16.72
N ASP A 212 -1.99 19.83 -15.95
CA ASP A 212 -2.54 20.52 -14.79
C ASP A 212 -1.44 20.84 -13.75
N THR A 213 -0.52 19.91 -13.53
CA THR A 213 0.64 20.11 -12.65
C THR A 213 1.54 21.24 -13.12
N TYR A 214 1.86 21.28 -14.41
CA TYR A 214 2.67 22.36 -14.98
C TYR A 214 2.02 23.73 -14.82
N ILE A 215 0.71 23.81 -14.98
CA ILE A 215 -0.05 25.05 -14.85
C ILE A 215 -0.13 25.49 -13.38
N GLU A 216 -0.53 24.56 -12.48
CA GLU A 216 -0.71 24.86 -11.06
C GLU A 216 0.60 25.32 -10.40
N HIS A 217 1.68 24.60 -10.65
CA HIS A 217 2.97 24.87 -10.05
C HIS A 217 3.85 25.83 -10.87
N LYS A 218 3.36 26.28 -12.04
CA LYS A 218 4.12 27.13 -12.97
C LYS A 218 5.50 26.56 -13.32
N TRP A 219 5.54 25.25 -13.54
CA TRP A 219 6.79 24.59 -13.89
C TRP A 219 7.25 25.02 -15.28
N LYS A 220 8.58 25.13 -15.42
CA LYS A 220 9.18 25.42 -16.72
C LYS A 220 9.28 24.13 -17.53
N VAL A 221 8.87 24.20 -18.78
CA VAL A 221 9.11 23.14 -19.76
C VAL A 221 10.60 23.04 -20.01
N LEU A 222 11.16 21.86 -19.85
CA LEU A 222 12.60 21.61 -20.03
C LEU A 222 13.00 21.54 -21.51
N GLU A 223 12.08 21.03 -22.35
CA GLU A 223 12.27 20.86 -23.79
C GLU A 223 11.25 21.70 -24.60
N PRO A 224 11.31 23.06 -24.52
CA PRO A 224 10.31 23.95 -25.12
C PRO A 224 10.19 23.78 -26.65
N GLU A 225 11.29 23.50 -27.33
CA GLU A 225 11.30 23.29 -28.79
C GLU A 225 10.55 22.02 -29.19
N ARG A 226 10.67 20.96 -28.39
CA ARG A 226 9.90 19.72 -28.58
C ARG A 226 8.40 19.94 -28.39
N LEU A 227 8.03 20.71 -27.35
CA LEU A 227 6.62 21.03 -27.10
C LEU A 227 6.02 21.85 -28.25
N VAL A 228 6.74 22.86 -28.73
CA VAL A 228 6.31 23.68 -29.89
C VAL A 228 6.14 22.80 -31.12
N LYS A 229 7.08 21.88 -31.37
CA LYS A 229 7.01 20.93 -32.51
C LYS A 229 5.87 19.92 -32.41
N ALA A 230 5.61 19.42 -31.21
CA ALA A 230 4.49 18.49 -30.93
C ALA A 230 3.12 19.18 -30.97
N GLY A 231 3.11 20.49 -30.75
CA GLY A 231 1.92 21.34 -30.62
C GLY A 231 1.68 21.70 -29.15
N VAL A 232 1.59 22.98 -28.86
CA VAL A 232 1.23 23.45 -27.51
C VAL A 232 -0.21 23.04 -27.20
N PRO A 233 -0.53 22.55 -25.98
CA PRO A 233 -1.90 22.14 -25.63
C PRO A 233 -2.94 23.22 -25.96
N LEU A 234 -4.11 22.78 -26.43
CA LEU A 234 -5.22 23.69 -26.80
C LEU A 234 -5.60 24.58 -25.61
N GLY A 235 -5.77 25.88 -25.86
CA GLY A 235 -6.11 26.83 -24.80
C GLY A 235 -4.90 27.39 -24.05
N PHE A 236 -3.68 27.01 -24.40
CA PHE A 236 -2.45 27.51 -23.76
C PHE A 236 -1.49 28.11 -24.78
N PHE A 237 -0.55 28.91 -24.28
CA PHE A 237 0.64 29.31 -25.00
C PHE A 237 1.87 29.10 -24.11
N LEU A 238 3.02 28.91 -24.73
CA LEU A 238 4.29 28.82 -24.03
C LEU A 238 4.90 30.21 -23.96
N SER A 239 5.15 30.72 -22.74
CA SER A 239 5.79 32.01 -22.53
C SER A 239 7.29 31.97 -22.90
N LEU A 240 7.91 33.14 -23.04
CA LEU A 240 9.38 33.25 -23.27
C LEU A 240 10.20 32.62 -22.14
N ASP A 241 9.63 32.56 -20.93
CA ASP A 241 10.28 31.95 -19.77
C ASP A 241 10.08 30.43 -19.70
N GLY A 242 9.41 29.85 -20.70
CA GLY A 242 9.16 28.41 -20.77
C GLY A 242 7.98 27.89 -19.90
N VAL A 243 7.07 28.78 -19.47
CA VAL A 243 5.92 28.42 -18.65
C VAL A 243 4.66 28.35 -19.52
N LEU A 244 3.82 27.33 -19.32
CA LEU A 244 2.50 27.22 -19.94
C LEU A 244 1.53 28.19 -19.29
N THR A 245 0.87 29.02 -20.11
CA THR A 245 -0.06 30.06 -19.67
C THR A 245 -1.38 29.93 -20.43
N PRO A 246 -2.55 30.02 -19.76
CA PRO A 246 -3.84 29.99 -20.44
C PRO A 246 -3.96 31.14 -21.46
N ARG A 247 -4.59 30.87 -22.61
CA ARG A 247 -5.00 31.92 -23.56
C ARG A 247 -6.22 32.62 -22.97
N SER A 248 -6.13 33.90 -22.82
CA SER A 248 -7.25 34.78 -22.41
C SER A 248 -8.34 34.85 -23.48
#